data_c85dd8a6f442a24d448f8b50b9f6f90d
#
_entry.id   c85dd8a6f442a24d448f8b50b9f6f90d
#
_cell.length_a   1.000
_cell.length_b   1.000
_cell.length_c   1.000
_cell.angle_alpha   90.00
_cell.angle_beta   90.00
_cell.angle_gamma   90.00
#
_symmetry.space_group_name_H-M   'P 1'
#
loop_
_entity.id
_entity.type
_entity.pdbx_description
1 polymer ?
#
loop_
_entity_poly.entity_id
_entity_poly.type
_entity_poly.pdbx_seq_one_letter_code
_entity_poly.pdbx_strand_id
1 'polypeptide(L)'
;MKGTDFDELAFFRAIAGSGARALLIGRRALVVLGLPVLTADYDFWLHIDDLERFNDAVAPFDLMPTHPPEDARRRGRYALENDEHVDVLVARAVPTVEGQRVAFEDVWGGRRAVPLTTDVMVFIPSHADLILTKRFAARPKDLEDIRLLNLIGPEGES
;
A
#
# COMPACT_ATOMS: atom_id res chain seq x y z
N MET A 1 25.29 -7.23 6.44
CA MET A 1 24.98 -6.24 6.12
C MET A 1 23.66 -6.08 5.92
N LYS A 2 23.02 -6.04 6.65
CA LYS A 2 21.82 -6.00 6.60
C LYS A 2 21.28 -4.81 6.16
N GLY A 3 20.62 -4.17 6.55
CA GLY A 3 20.02 -2.94 6.20
C GLY A 3 20.06 -2.53 4.77
N THR A 4 21.16 -2.79 4.12
CA THR A 4 21.29 -2.41 2.75
C THR A 4 20.77 -3.44 1.79
N ASP A 5 20.39 -4.59 2.32
CA ASP A 5 20.03 -5.70 1.46
C ASP A 5 18.61 -6.14 1.62
N PHE A 6 17.73 -5.19 1.87
CA PHE A 6 16.32 -5.52 1.95
C PHE A 6 15.86 -6.06 0.59
N ASP A 7 15.40 -7.29 0.61
CA ASP A 7 14.99 -7.97 -0.62
C ASP A 7 13.54 -7.62 -0.92
N GLU A 8 13.35 -6.53 -1.66
CA GLU A 8 12.02 -6.02 -1.96
C GLU A 8 11.19 -7.03 -2.74
N LEU A 9 11.80 -7.75 -3.67
CA LEU A 9 11.06 -8.73 -4.45
C LEU A 9 10.57 -9.87 -3.58
N ALA A 10 11.42 -10.37 -2.68
CA ALA A 10 11.02 -11.43 -1.75
C ALA A 10 9.93 -10.93 -0.81
N PHE A 11 10.00 -9.67 -0.40
CA PHE A 11 8.98 -9.05 0.44
C PHE A 11 7.62 -9.04 -0.27
N PHE A 12 7.57 -8.55 -1.51
CA PHE A 12 6.33 -8.56 -2.26
C PHE A 12 5.85 -9.97 -2.58
N ARG A 13 6.78 -10.90 -2.82
CA ARG A 13 6.42 -12.29 -3.07
C ARG A 13 5.74 -12.90 -1.83
N ALA A 14 6.26 -12.62 -0.65
CA ALA A 14 5.67 -13.13 0.59
C ALA A 14 4.27 -12.59 0.78
N ILE A 15 4.06 -11.30 0.51
CA ILE A 15 2.73 -10.69 0.62
C ILE A 15 1.78 -11.33 -0.38
N ALA A 16 2.21 -11.49 -1.63
CA ALA A 16 1.38 -12.09 -2.66
C ALA A 16 0.99 -13.52 -2.30
N GLY A 17 1.92 -14.27 -1.71
CA GLY A 17 1.66 -15.66 -1.33
C GLY A 17 0.86 -15.82 -0.06
N SER A 18 0.67 -14.75 0.71
CA SER A 18 -0.02 -14.82 1.99
C SER A 18 -1.53 -14.98 1.86
N GLY A 19 -2.09 -14.58 0.73
CA GLY A 19 -3.53 -14.52 0.56
C GLY A 19 -4.18 -13.31 1.23
N ALA A 20 -3.39 -12.44 1.85
CA ALA A 20 -3.94 -11.23 2.46
C ALA A 20 -4.39 -10.25 1.37
N ARG A 21 -5.52 -9.61 1.58
CA ARG A 21 -6.01 -8.58 0.65
C ARG A 21 -5.33 -7.28 1.01
N ALA A 22 -4.25 -6.98 0.30
CA ALA A 22 -3.40 -5.83 0.56
C ALA A 22 -3.24 -5.01 -0.71
N LEU A 23 -3.51 -3.71 -0.60
CA LEU A 23 -3.32 -2.76 -1.68
C LEU A 23 -2.07 -1.94 -1.39
N LEU A 24 -1.15 -1.89 -2.34
CA LEU A 24 0.00 -0.99 -2.22
C LEU A 24 -0.47 0.40 -2.62
N ILE A 25 -0.33 1.35 -1.71
CA ILE A 25 -0.71 2.74 -1.95
C ILE A 25 0.52 3.62 -1.70
N GLY A 26 0.34 4.92 -1.55
CA GLY A 26 1.46 5.81 -1.29
C GLY A 26 2.34 5.98 -2.52
N ARG A 27 3.53 6.52 -2.31
CA ARG A 27 4.45 6.77 -3.43
C ARG A 27 5.00 5.49 -4.02
N ARG A 28 5.09 4.41 -3.23
CA ARG A 28 5.60 3.15 -3.76
C ARG A 28 4.71 2.62 -4.88
N ALA A 29 3.40 2.91 -4.82
CA ALA A 29 2.50 2.55 -5.91
C ALA A 29 2.88 3.27 -7.20
N LEU A 30 3.30 4.54 -7.10
CA LEU A 30 3.77 5.28 -8.27
C LEU A 30 5.06 4.69 -8.81
N VAL A 31 5.95 4.22 -7.93
CA VAL A 31 7.20 3.59 -8.35
C VAL A 31 6.91 2.34 -9.18
N VAL A 32 5.96 1.50 -8.73
CA VAL A 32 5.65 0.28 -9.50
C VAL A 32 4.96 0.61 -10.82
N LEU A 33 4.35 1.78 -10.94
CA LEU A 33 3.80 2.24 -12.21
C LEU A 33 4.86 2.85 -13.13
N GLY A 34 6.10 2.96 -12.65
CA GLY A 34 7.19 3.48 -13.47
C GLY A 34 7.35 4.99 -13.41
N LEU A 35 6.69 5.66 -12.47
CA LEU A 35 6.82 7.11 -12.34
C LEU A 35 8.12 7.47 -11.61
N PRO A 36 8.73 8.60 -11.96
CA PRO A 36 10.04 8.98 -11.44
C PRO A 36 9.94 9.70 -10.08
N VAL A 37 9.51 8.97 -9.07
CA VAL A 37 9.44 9.49 -7.71
C VAL A 37 10.35 8.68 -6.81
N LEU A 38 10.76 9.28 -5.69
CA LEU A 38 11.59 8.60 -4.69
C LEU A 38 10.79 8.42 -3.42
N THR A 39 10.97 7.28 -2.79
CA THR A 39 10.38 7.02 -1.48
C THR A 39 11.19 5.93 -0.78
N ALA A 40 11.31 6.05 0.54
CA ALA A 40 11.88 5.01 1.38
C ALA A 40 10.80 4.18 2.07
N ASP A 41 9.54 4.55 1.87
CA ASP A 41 8.44 3.97 2.64
C ASP A 41 7.64 3.00 1.79
N TYR A 42 6.95 2.09 2.48
CA TYR A 42 5.95 1.22 1.89
C TYR A 42 4.64 1.50 2.61
N ASP A 43 3.59 1.77 1.85
CA ASP A 43 2.27 2.05 2.42
C ASP A 43 1.26 1.05 1.85
N PHE A 44 0.53 0.38 2.73
CA PHE A 44 -0.48 -0.58 2.32
C PHE A 44 -1.82 -0.21 2.93
N TRP A 45 -2.87 -0.56 2.22
CA TRP A 45 -4.23 -0.57 2.78
C TRP A 45 -4.65 -2.03 2.78
N LEU A 46 -4.91 -2.55 3.97
CA LEU A 46 -5.08 -3.98 4.21
C LEU A 46 -6.51 -4.23 4.67
N HIS A 47 -7.12 -5.31 4.19
CA HIS A 47 -8.41 -5.71 4.70
C HIS A 47 -8.28 -6.01 6.19
N ILE A 48 -9.24 -5.52 6.96
CA ILE A 48 -9.15 -5.58 8.43
C ILE A 48 -9.08 -7.02 8.95
N ASP A 49 -9.66 -7.96 8.23
CA ASP A 49 -9.67 -9.36 8.65
C ASP A 49 -8.35 -10.10 8.32
N ASP A 50 -7.48 -9.48 7.53
CA ASP A 50 -6.28 -10.16 7.04
C ASP A 50 -5.01 -9.69 7.74
N LEU A 51 -5.14 -8.94 8.83
CA LEU A 51 -4.01 -8.31 9.50
C LEU A 51 -2.99 -9.34 9.97
N GLU A 52 -3.46 -10.40 10.65
CA GLU A 52 -2.55 -11.42 11.16
C GLU A 52 -1.84 -12.14 10.02
N ARG A 53 -2.57 -12.43 8.96
CA ARG A 53 -2.00 -13.10 7.80
C ARG A 53 -0.90 -12.28 7.15
N PHE A 54 -1.12 -10.98 7.04
CA PHE A 54 -0.12 -10.06 6.50
C PHE A 54 1.11 -10.01 7.41
N ASN A 55 0.88 -9.85 8.72
CA ASN A 55 1.99 -9.76 9.67
C ASN A 55 2.83 -11.03 9.66
N ASP A 56 2.18 -12.19 9.60
CA ASP A 56 2.89 -13.46 9.55
C ASP A 56 3.74 -13.58 8.30
N ALA A 57 3.23 -13.09 7.17
CA ALA A 57 3.96 -13.19 5.90
C ALA A 57 5.23 -12.35 5.92
N VAL A 58 5.23 -11.22 6.61
CA VAL A 58 6.39 -10.32 6.61
C VAL A 58 7.29 -10.50 7.83
N ALA A 59 6.91 -11.35 8.77
CA ALA A 59 7.72 -11.63 9.95
C ALA A 59 9.13 -12.13 9.60
N PRO A 60 9.32 -12.98 8.56
CA PRO A 60 10.68 -13.43 8.22
C PRO A 60 11.63 -12.30 7.81
N PHE A 61 11.13 -11.12 7.53
CA PHE A 61 11.95 -9.96 7.20
C PHE A 61 12.26 -9.12 8.43
N ASP A 62 11.96 -9.63 9.64
CA ASP A 62 12.17 -8.93 10.90
C ASP A 62 11.36 -7.65 11.01
N LEU A 63 10.26 -7.57 10.29
CA LEU A 63 9.35 -6.44 10.37
C LEU A 63 8.42 -6.66 11.55
N MET A 64 8.58 -5.82 12.58
CA MET A 64 7.86 -5.97 13.84
C MET A 64 6.71 -4.97 13.92
N PRO A 65 5.48 -5.44 14.21
CA PRO A 65 4.35 -4.53 14.33
C PRO A 65 4.51 -3.59 15.52
N THR A 66 4.12 -2.34 15.32
CA THR A 66 4.18 -1.31 16.37
C THR A 66 3.05 -1.44 17.37
N HIS A 67 1.99 -2.15 17.01
CA HIS A 67 0.80 -2.33 17.84
C HIS A 67 0.28 -3.76 17.71
N PRO A 68 -0.28 -4.33 18.78
CA PRO A 68 -0.94 -5.64 18.65
C PRO A 68 -2.15 -5.54 17.73
N PRO A 69 -2.60 -6.67 17.16
CA PRO A 69 -3.70 -6.63 16.19
C PRO A 69 -4.97 -5.94 16.69
N GLU A 70 -5.34 -6.14 17.95
CA GLU A 70 -6.56 -5.49 18.48
C GLU A 70 -6.43 -3.98 18.47
N ASP A 71 -5.27 -3.48 18.89
CA ASP A 71 -5.03 -2.04 18.91
C ASP A 71 -4.97 -1.48 17.50
N ALA A 72 -4.32 -2.20 16.60
CA ALA A 72 -4.21 -1.78 15.21
C ALA A 72 -5.60 -1.64 14.59
N ARG A 73 -6.48 -2.61 14.84
CA ARG A 73 -7.84 -2.55 14.31
C ARG A 73 -8.63 -1.38 14.90
N ARG A 74 -8.47 -1.16 16.20
CA ARG A 74 -9.18 -0.07 16.85
C ARG A 74 -8.70 1.28 16.33
N ARG A 75 -7.40 1.42 16.10
CA ARG A 75 -6.82 2.66 15.58
C ARG A 75 -7.07 2.85 14.11
N GLY A 76 -7.27 1.76 13.37
CA GLY A 76 -7.40 1.78 11.92
C GLY A 76 -6.07 1.84 11.20
N ARG A 77 -4.95 1.76 11.92
CA ARG A 77 -3.62 1.85 11.32
C ARG A 77 -2.56 1.35 12.29
N TYR A 78 -1.44 0.93 11.73
CA TYR A 78 -0.25 0.57 12.49
C TYR A 78 0.94 0.57 11.53
N ALA A 79 2.11 0.25 12.04
CA ALA A 79 3.29 0.16 11.20
C ALA A 79 4.06 -1.12 11.53
N LEU A 80 4.91 -1.54 10.62
CA LEU A 80 5.87 -2.60 10.87
C LEU A 80 7.24 -2.03 10.56
N GLU A 81 8.21 -2.31 11.43
CA GLU A 81 9.49 -1.65 11.36
C GLU A 81 10.65 -2.60 11.59
N ASN A 82 11.70 -2.35 10.86
CA ASN A 82 13.06 -2.82 11.12
C ASN A 82 13.94 -1.66 10.65
N ASP A 83 14.87 -1.87 9.75
CA ASP A 83 15.53 -0.74 9.09
C ASP A 83 14.63 -0.12 8.01
N GLU A 84 13.58 -0.83 7.62
CA GLU A 84 12.57 -0.33 6.69
C GLU A 84 11.35 0.11 7.47
N HIS A 85 10.47 0.84 6.80
CA HIS A 85 9.23 1.34 7.43
C HIS A 85 8.04 1.00 6.53
N VAL A 86 7.09 0.29 7.11
CA VAL A 86 5.88 -0.13 6.40
C VAL A 86 4.68 0.40 7.17
N ASP A 87 3.96 1.34 6.56
CA ASP A 87 2.72 1.87 7.14
C ASP A 87 1.54 1.08 6.62
N VAL A 88 0.61 0.75 7.50
CA VAL A 88 -0.55 -0.06 7.13
C VAL A 88 -1.83 0.59 7.64
N LEU A 89 -2.74 0.88 6.71
CA LEU A 89 -4.11 1.25 7.03
C LEU A 89 -4.92 -0.02 7.10
N VAL A 90 -5.77 -0.15 8.13
CA VAL A 90 -6.72 -1.27 8.22
C VAL A 90 -8.14 -0.79 8.44
N ALA A 91 -8.37 0.53 8.43
CA ALA A 91 -9.72 1.08 8.55
C ALA A 91 -10.56 0.61 7.38
N ARG A 92 -11.83 0.27 7.64
CA ARG A 92 -12.72 -0.20 6.58
C ARG A 92 -13.03 0.91 5.58
N ALA A 93 -12.94 2.15 6.00
CA ALA A 93 -13.13 3.31 5.13
C ALA A 93 -12.36 4.48 5.68
N VAL A 94 -11.95 5.40 4.80
CA VAL A 94 -11.18 6.58 5.16
C VAL A 94 -11.79 7.78 4.42
N PRO A 95 -12.00 8.91 5.10
CA PRO A 95 -12.50 10.09 4.41
C PRO A 95 -11.37 10.83 3.70
N THR A 96 -11.71 11.45 2.56
CA THR A 96 -10.80 12.40 1.94
C THR A 96 -10.91 13.73 2.66
N VAL A 97 -10.01 14.67 2.34
CA VAL A 97 -10.07 16.00 2.93
C VAL A 97 -11.35 16.75 2.55
N GLU A 98 -12.00 16.33 1.46
CA GLU A 98 -13.29 16.89 1.06
C GLU A 98 -14.47 16.21 1.76
N GLY A 99 -14.22 15.16 2.53
CA GLY A 99 -15.26 14.43 3.24
C GLY A 99 -15.85 13.25 2.51
N GLN A 100 -15.33 12.90 1.33
CA GLN A 100 -15.82 11.73 0.62
C GLN A 100 -15.32 10.47 1.32
N ARG A 101 -16.25 9.56 1.63
CA ARG A 101 -15.89 8.30 2.30
C ARG A 101 -15.45 7.29 1.25
N VAL A 102 -14.25 6.76 1.42
CA VAL A 102 -13.67 5.78 0.49
C VAL A 102 -13.55 4.45 1.23
N ALA A 103 -14.28 3.44 0.76
CA ALA A 103 -14.34 2.14 1.43
C ALA A 103 -13.34 1.17 0.81
N PHE A 104 -12.67 0.40 1.68
CA PHE A 104 -11.69 -0.59 1.22
C PHE A 104 -12.30 -1.55 0.21
N GLU A 105 -13.52 -2.04 0.47
CA GLU A 105 -14.13 -3.04 -0.41
C GLU A 105 -14.33 -2.50 -1.82
N ASP A 106 -14.67 -1.23 -1.94
CA ASP A 106 -14.85 -0.62 -3.25
C ASP A 106 -13.52 -0.52 -3.99
N VAL A 107 -12.48 -0.10 -3.30
CA VAL A 107 -11.16 0.06 -3.92
C VAL A 107 -10.60 -1.32 -4.29
N TRP A 108 -10.76 -2.30 -3.39
CA TRP A 108 -10.31 -3.65 -3.65
C TRP A 108 -11.02 -4.25 -4.88
N GLY A 109 -12.32 -3.98 -5.01
CA GLY A 109 -13.10 -4.48 -6.14
C GLY A 109 -12.62 -3.95 -7.48
N GLY A 110 -12.08 -2.73 -7.50
CA GLY A 110 -11.56 -2.12 -8.72
C GLY A 110 -10.04 -2.20 -8.87
N ARG A 111 -9.40 -3.00 -8.06
CA ARG A 111 -7.93 -3.04 -8.01
C ARG A 111 -7.31 -3.46 -9.33
N ARG A 112 -6.06 -3.06 -9.47
CA ARG A 112 -5.24 -3.38 -10.61
C ARG A 112 -4.10 -4.29 -10.17
N ALA A 113 -3.83 -5.34 -10.94
CA ALA A 113 -2.71 -6.25 -10.67
C ALA A 113 -1.52 -5.81 -11.52
N VAL A 114 -0.41 -5.51 -10.87
CA VAL A 114 0.81 -5.08 -11.56
C VAL A 114 1.86 -6.17 -11.39
N PRO A 115 2.33 -6.78 -12.48
CA PRO A 115 3.37 -7.80 -12.36
C PRO A 115 4.72 -7.14 -12.11
N LEU A 116 5.40 -7.59 -11.07
CA LEU A 116 6.79 -7.20 -10.83
C LEU A 116 7.72 -8.16 -11.55
N THR A 117 7.34 -9.43 -11.58
CA THR A 117 8.00 -10.47 -12.37
C THR A 117 6.89 -11.34 -12.94
N THR A 118 7.26 -12.40 -13.65
CA THR A 118 6.25 -13.30 -14.23
C THR A 118 5.42 -13.99 -13.16
N ASP A 119 5.92 -14.10 -11.93
CA ASP A 119 5.23 -14.82 -10.87
C ASP A 119 4.95 -14.02 -9.62
N VAL A 120 5.21 -12.71 -9.62
CA VAL A 120 4.94 -11.86 -8.45
C VAL A 120 4.07 -10.70 -8.88
N MET A 121 2.85 -10.65 -8.33
CA MET A 121 1.90 -9.59 -8.60
C MET A 121 1.74 -8.71 -7.38
N VAL A 122 1.58 -7.41 -7.62
CA VAL A 122 1.24 -6.44 -6.57
C VAL A 122 -0.09 -5.84 -6.96
N PHE A 123 -1.01 -5.75 -5.99
CA PHE A 123 -2.28 -5.09 -6.23
C PHE A 123 -2.19 -3.63 -5.81
N ILE A 124 -2.65 -2.76 -6.68
CA ILE A 124 -2.76 -1.33 -6.38
C ILE A 124 -4.18 -0.90 -6.70
N PRO A 125 -4.63 0.26 -6.18
CA PRO A 125 -5.93 0.80 -6.57
C PRO A 125 -5.96 1.12 -8.07
N SER A 126 -7.17 1.22 -8.62
CA SER A 126 -7.32 1.76 -9.96
C SER A 126 -6.76 3.18 -10.01
N HIS A 127 -6.58 3.71 -11.22
CA HIS A 127 -6.08 5.08 -11.38
C HIS A 127 -6.91 6.08 -10.58
N ALA A 128 -8.24 6.02 -10.72
CA ALA A 128 -9.12 6.95 -10.01
C ALA A 128 -9.04 6.78 -8.50
N ASP A 129 -9.02 5.53 -8.04
CA ASP A 129 -8.99 5.26 -6.60
C ASP A 129 -7.63 5.61 -6.00
N LEU A 130 -6.55 5.45 -6.76
CA LEU A 130 -5.23 5.83 -6.26
C LEU A 130 -5.18 7.33 -6.01
N ILE A 131 -5.79 8.13 -6.89
CA ILE A 131 -5.91 9.56 -6.68
C ILE A 131 -6.70 9.84 -5.40
N LEU A 132 -7.80 9.10 -5.17
CA LEU A 132 -8.57 9.29 -3.93
C LEU A 132 -7.73 9.01 -2.69
N THR A 133 -6.87 7.98 -2.72
CA THR A 133 -6.03 7.70 -1.55
C THR A 133 -5.07 8.85 -1.26
N LYS A 134 -4.65 9.59 -2.30
CA LYS A 134 -3.81 10.77 -2.12
C LYS A 134 -4.58 11.92 -1.52
N ARG A 135 -5.90 11.89 -1.57
CA ARG A 135 -6.74 12.92 -0.98
C ARG A 135 -7.06 12.65 0.51
N PHE A 136 -6.58 11.55 1.07
CA PHE A 136 -6.79 11.27 2.49
C PHE A 136 -6.14 12.36 3.35
N ALA A 137 -4.96 12.85 2.96
CA ALA A 137 -4.27 13.92 3.66
C ALA A 137 -4.03 15.15 2.79
N ALA A 138 -3.88 14.95 1.48
CA ALA A 138 -3.66 16.01 0.50
C ALA A 138 -2.48 16.91 0.85
N ARG A 139 -1.38 16.31 1.32
CA ARG A 139 -0.14 17.04 1.59
C ARG A 139 0.47 17.51 0.27
N PRO A 140 1.42 18.46 0.28
CA PRO A 140 2.04 18.91 -0.97
C PRO A 140 2.58 17.78 -1.83
N LYS A 141 3.22 16.76 -1.24
CA LYS A 141 3.72 15.63 -2.02
C LYS A 141 2.57 14.80 -2.62
N ASP A 142 1.44 14.73 -1.92
CA ASP A 142 0.27 14.01 -2.44
C ASP A 142 -0.32 14.74 -3.65
N LEU A 143 -0.34 16.07 -3.61
CA LEU A 143 -0.85 16.86 -4.74
C LEU A 143 0.09 16.73 -5.94
N GLU A 144 1.40 16.68 -5.70
CA GLU A 144 2.35 16.43 -6.77
C GLU A 144 2.14 15.06 -7.38
N ASP A 145 1.90 14.05 -6.55
CA ASP A 145 1.66 12.70 -7.02
C ASP A 145 0.39 12.63 -7.87
N ILE A 146 -0.68 13.37 -7.47
CA ILE A 146 -1.90 13.44 -8.26
C ILE A 146 -1.61 14.04 -9.62
N ARG A 147 -0.78 15.09 -9.66
CA ARG A 147 -0.42 15.71 -10.93
C ARG A 147 0.28 14.70 -11.85
N LEU A 148 1.21 13.92 -11.29
CA LEU A 148 1.92 12.91 -12.07
C LEU A 148 0.97 11.83 -12.56
N LEU A 149 0.05 11.38 -11.71
CA LEU A 149 -0.92 10.36 -12.09
C LEU A 149 -1.82 10.88 -13.21
N ASN A 150 -2.20 12.16 -13.18
CA ASN A 150 -3.01 12.73 -14.23
C ASN A 150 -2.26 12.81 -15.55
N LEU A 151 -0.94 12.93 -15.53
CA LEU A 151 -0.16 12.95 -16.75
C LEU A 151 -0.18 11.62 -17.47
N ILE A 152 -0.16 10.50 -16.75
CA ILE A 152 -0.19 9.18 -17.40
C ILE A 152 -1.61 8.74 -17.72
N GLY A 153 -2.61 9.25 -16.97
CA GLY A 153 -4.01 8.97 -17.21
C GLY A 153 -4.39 7.51 -17.01
N PRO A 154 -5.67 7.19 -17.19
CA PRO A 154 -6.16 5.84 -16.97
C PRO A 154 -5.64 4.82 -17.98
N GLU A 155 -5.12 5.28 -19.13
CA GLU A 155 -4.59 4.36 -20.13
C GLU A 155 -3.49 3.49 -19.56
N GLY A 156 -2.78 3.98 -18.55
CA GLY A 156 -1.78 3.18 -17.89
C GLY A 156 -2.34 1.92 -17.27
N GLU A 157 -3.66 1.80 -17.16
CA GLU A 157 -4.31 0.65 -16.57
C GLU A 157 -4.56 -0.47 -17.58
N SER A 158 -4.40 -0.22 -18.83
CA SER A 158 -4.73 -1.21 -19.86
C SER A 158 -3.76 -2.37 -19.93
#